data_830a5410bf1431fc8272ef932832027a
#
_entry.id   830a5410bf1431fc8272ef932832027a
#
_cell.length_a   1.000
_cell.length_b   1.000
_cell.length_c   1.000
_cell.angle_alpha   90.00
_cell.angle_beta   90.00
_cell.angle_gamma   90.00
#
_symmetry.space_group_name_H-M   'P 1'
#
loop_
_entity.id
_entity.type
_entity.pdbx_description
1 polymer ?
#
loop_
_entity_poly.entity_id
_entity_poly.type
_entity_poly.pdbx_seq_one_letter_code
_entity_poly.pdbx_strand_id
1 'polypeptide(L)'
;MEQSARYGLLTARLLIAVVFLLNGFGIIDQSIPARELAERGAPASLVPVIMLSGRALELIAGLTLALGILPRLSSIALFVFLVPATFVSHSFWLAAGTPAFQGQLINFCKNTAILGGLLFIAATPGQPRLWTKT
;
A
#
# COMPACT_ATOMS: atom_id res chain seq x y z
N MET A 1 -1.04 27.00 -6.76
CA MET A 1 -1.85 26.08 -5.94
C MET A 1 -2.13 26.77 -4.61
N GLU A 2 -3.37 26.86 -4.19
CA GLU A 2 -3.71 27.45 -2.90
C GLU A 2 -3.01 26.70 -1.74
N GLN A 3 -2.65 27.44 -0.70
CA GLN A 3 -1.92 26.89 0.45
C GLN A 3 -2.69 25.76 1.13
N SER A 4 -4.01 25.85 1.20
CA SER A 4 -4.90 24.79 1.72
C SER A 4 -4.81 23.51 0.92
N ALA A 5 -4.81 23.58 -0.41
CA ALA A 5 -4.68 22.41 -1.29
C ALA A 5 -3.30 21.74 -1.13
N ARG A 6 -2.26 22.54 -0.93
CA ARG A 6 -0.91 22.05 -0.65
C ARG A 6 -0.87 21.20 0.62
N TYR A 7 -1.38 21.74 1.72
CA TYR A 7 -1.42 21.01 3.00
C TYR A 7 -2.30 19.76 2.91
N GLY A 8 -3.43 19.83 2.21
CA GLY A 8 -4.29 18.69 1.97
C GLY A 8 -3.56 17.54 1.25
N LEU A 9 -2.82 17.85 0.18
CA LEU A 9 -2.04 16.86 -0.55
C LEU A 9 -0.88 16.26 0.26
N LEU A 10 -0.19 17.09 1.05
CA LEU A 10 0.87 16.62 1.96
C LEU A 10 0.30 15.64 2.99
N THR A 11 -0.79 16.05 3.64
CA THR A 11 -1.46 15.21 4.65
C THR A 11 -1.97 13.90 4.06
N ALA A 12 -2.61 13.94 2.89
CA ALA A 12 -3.12 12.74 2.21
C ALA A 12 -1.98 11.73 1.92
N ARG A 13 -0.84 12.20 1.42
CA ARG A 13 0.31 11.34 1.15
C ARG A 13 0.90 10.74 2.42
N LEU A 14 1.04 11.55 3.48
CA LEU A 14 1.54 11.07 4.78
C LEU A 14 0.62 9.99 5.35
N LEU A 15 -0.69 10.20 5.34
CA LEU A 15 -1.67 9.24 5.84
C LEU A 15 -1.64 7.93 5.05
N ILE A 16 -1.58 8.00 3.72
CA ILE A 16 -1.50 6.80 2.88
C ILE A 16 -0.16 6.08 3.08
N ALA A 17 0.95 6.81 3.21
CA ALA A 17 2.27 6.22 3.38
C ALA A 17 2.42 5.42 4.68
N VAL A 18 1.65 5.74 5.73
CA VAL A 18 1.77 5.11 7.06
C VAL A 18 1.72 3.59 6.96
N VAL A 19 0.72 3.01 6.30
CA VAL A 19 0.56 1.55 6.23
C VAL A 19 1.74 0.89 5.52
N PHE A 20 2.22 1.48 4.43
CA PHE A 20 3.36 0.95 3.67
C PHE A 20 4.67 1.07 4.45
N LEU A 21 4.84 2.15 5.20
CA LEU A 21 6.01 2.32 6.07
C LEU A 21 6.01 1.33 7.23
N LEU A 22 4.86 1.09 7.87
CA LEU A 22 4.72 0.11 8.94
C LEU A 22 5.03 -1.31 8.44
N ASN A 23 4.57 -1.68 7.24
CA ASN A 23 4.91 -2.93 6.57
C ASN A 23 6.41 -2.97 6.22
N GLY A 24 6.91 -1.96 5.56
CA GLY A 24 8.30 -1.87 5.11
C GLY A 24 9.32 -1.97 6.26
N PHE A 25 9.05 -1.32 7.39
CA PHE A 25 9.86 -1.43 8.60
C PHE A 25 9.67 -2.75 9.37
N GLY A 26 8.70 -3.58 8.96
CA GLY A 26 8.43 -4.86 9.62
C GLY A 26 7.72 -4.74 10.96
N ILE A 27 7.02 -3.64 11.19
CA ILE A 27 6.21 -3.43 12.41
C ILE A 27 4.91 -4.24 12.30
N ILE A 28 4.34 -4.33 11.11
CA ILE A 28 3.20 -5.21 10.83
C ILE A 28 3.72 -6.62 10.54
N ASP A 29 3.16 -7.61 11.23
CA ASP A 29 3.52 -9.01 11.04
C ASP A 29 3.14 -9.49 9.64
N GLN A 30 4.11 -10.07 8.95
CA GLN A 30 3.98 -10.58 7.58
C GLN A 30 3.82 -12.11 7.52
N SER A 31 3.67 -12.79 8.66
CA SER A 31 3.53 -14.25 8.71
C SER A 31 2.25 -14.74 8.05
N ILE A 32 1.14 -13.99 8.21
CA ILE A 32 -0.15 -14.32 7.60
C ILE A 32 -0.10 -14.16 6.09
N PRO A 33 0.29 -13.01 5.51
CA PRO A 33 0.43 -12.86 4.06
C PRO A 33 1.40 -13.88 3.44
N ALA A 34 2.50 -14.20 4.10
CA ALA A 34 3.45 -15.20 3.62
C ALA A 34 2.82 -16.60 3.54
N ARG A 35 2.05 -17.00 4.55
CA ARG A 35 1.30 -18.26 4.56
C ARG A 35 0.24 -18.28 3.47
N GLU A 36 -0.56 -17.21 3.32
CA GLU A 36 -1.58 -17.11 2.29
C GLU A 36 -0.99 -17.20 0.89
N LEU A 37 0.16 -16.57 0.66
CA LEU A 37 0.88 -16.67 -0.60
C LEU A 37 1.31 -18.11 -0.91
N ALA A 38 1.82 -18.84 0.09
CA ALA A 38 2.19 -20.24 -0.05
C ALA A 38 0.96 -21.15 -0.31
N GLU A 39 -0.14 -20.94 0.41
CA GLU A 39 -1.40 -21.66 0.26
C GLU A 39 -2.03 -21.45 -1.14
N ARG A 40 -1.70 -20.34 -1.81
CA ARG A 40 -2.12 -20.07 -3.20
C ARG A 40 -1.18 -20.62 -4.27
N GLY A 41 -0.25 -21.48 -3.86
CA GLY A 41 0.62 -22.23 -4.77
C GLY A 41 1.94 -21.53 -5.10
N ALA A 42 2.33 -20.49 -4.39
CA ALA A 42 3.66 -19.94 -4.55
C ALA A 42 4.72 -20.97 -4.07
N PRO A 43 5.77 -21.24 -4.86
CA PRO A 43 6.84 -22.14 -4.44
C PRO A 43 7.47 -21.67 -3.12
N ALA A 44 7.65 -22.59 -2.17
CA ALA A 44 8.16 -22.28 -0.83
C ALA A 44 9.51 -21.54 -0.86
N SER A 45 10.36 -21.81 -1.84
CA SER A 45 11.64 -21.14 -2.06
C SER A 45 11.49 -19.67 -2.50
N LEU A 46 10.37 -19.32 -3.14
CA LEU A 46 10.11 -17.95 -3.64
C LEU A 46 9.36 -17.09 -2.64
N VAL A 47 8.63 -17.67 -1.71
CA VAL A 47 7.86 -16.88 -0.70
C VAL A 47 8.74 -15.87 0.03
N PRO A 48 9.91 -16.22 0.60
CA PRO A 48 10.75 -15.24 1.28
C PRO A 48 11.23 -14.11 0.35
N VAL A 49 11.54 -14.43 -0.90
CA VAL A 49 12.01 -13.45 -1.91
C VAL A 49 10.90 -12.47 -2.26
N ILE A 50 9.69 -12.98 -2.51
CA ILE A 50 8.51 -12.15 -2.81
C ILE A 50 8.18 -11.24 -1.63
N MET A 51 8.17 -11.77 -0.41
CA MET A 51 7.88 -10.99 0.79
C MET A 51 8.93 -9.91 1.04
N LEU A 52 10.22 -10.23 0.88
CA LEU A 52 11.30 -9.25 1.07
C LEU A 52 11.25 -8.15 0.00
N SER A 53 11.03 -8.52 -1.27
CA SER A 53 10.92 -7.55 -2.36
C SER A 53 9.69 -6.64 -2.19
N GLY A 54 8.56 -7.18 -1.75
CA GLY A 54 7.36 -6.42 -1.41
C GLY A 54 7.63 -5.40 -0.31
N ARG A 55 8.25 -5.83 0.80
CA ARG A 55 8.64 -4.94 1.90
C ARG A 55 9.60 -3.84 1.46
N ALA A 56 10.60 -4.17 0.66
CA ALA A 56 11.54 -3.17 0.13
C ALA A 56 10.82 -2.14 -0.74
N LEU A 57 9.89 -2.58 -1.60
CA LEU A 57 9.07 -1.69 -2.42
C LEU A 57 8.19 -0.80 -1.56
N GLU A 58 7.49 -1.35 -0.57
CA GLU A 58 6.64 -0.58 0.36
C GLU A 58 7.44 0.47 1.13
N LEU A 59 8.66 0.12 1.60
CA LEU A 59 9.52 1.06 2.31
C LEU A 59 10.00 2.19 1.41
N ILE A 60 10.58 1.85 0.26
CA ILE A 60 11.16 2.84 -0.66
C ILE A 60 10.05 3.73 -1.24
N ALA A 61 9.00 3.13 -1.79
CA ALA A 61 7.92 3.90 -2.39
C ALA A 61 7.09 4.65 -1.34
N GLY A 62 6.92 4.10 -0.14
CA GLY A 62 6.28 4.78 0.98
C GLY A 62 7.05 6.01 1.44
N LEU A 63 8.38 5.91 1.61
CA LEU A 63 9.24 7.04 1.95
C LEU A 63 9.23 8.12 0.87
N THR A 64 9.41 7.73 -0.39
CA THR A 64 9.44 8.70 -1.51
C THR A 64 8.07 9.36 -1.70
N LEU A 65 6.97 8.64 -1.48
CA LEU A 65 5.61 9.20 -1.48
C LEU A 65 5.43 10.22 -0.35
N ALA A 66 5.78 9.87 0.89
CA ALA A 66 5.67 10.75 2.04
C ALA A 66 6.47 12.05 1.84
N LEU A 67 7.71 11.94 1.39
CA LEU A 67 8.60 13.07 1.14
C LEU A 67 8.21 13.90 -0.08
N GLY A 68 7.39 13.37 -0.99
CA GLY A 68 7.05 14.02 -2.26
C GLY A 68 8.17 13.94 -3.31
N ILE A 69 9.01 12.92 -3.18
CA ILE A 69 10.03 12.58 -4.20
C ILE A 69 9.36 11.65 -5.21
N LEU A 70 9.18 12.13 -6.44
CA LEU A 70 8.50 11.36 -7.50
C LEU A 70 7.12 10.79 -7.08
N PRO A 71 6.23 11.58 -6.47
CA PRO A 71 5.01 11.08 -5.82
C PRO A 71 4.10 10.32 -6.78
N ARG A 72 4.08 10.71 -8.06
CA ARG A 72 3.32 10.01 -9.10
C ARG A 72 3.86 8.59 -9.33
N LEU A 73 5.18 8.44 -9.48
CA LEU A 73 5.80 7.13 -9.70
C LEU A 73 5.65 6.23 -8.47
N SER A 74 5.87 6.79 -7.27
CA SER A 74 5.68 6.08 -6.01
C SER A 74 4.25 5.57 -5.84
N SER A 75 3.26 6.43 -6.14
CA SER A 75 1.84 6.03 -6.08
C SER A 75 1.49 4.93 -7.08
N ILE A 76 2.00 5.00 -8.30
CA ILE A 76 1.77 3.96 -9.32
C ILE A 76 2.42 2.64 -8.88
N ALA A 77 3.65 2.68 -8.37
CA ALA A 77 4.35 1.48 -7.90
C ALA A 77 3.60 0.80 -6.74
N LEU A 78 3.15 1.59 -5.74
CA LEU A 78 2.35 1.08 -4.64
C LEU A 78 0.97 0.57 -5.10
N PHE A 79 0.34 1.24 -6.06
CA PHE A 79 -0.92 0.80 -6.64
C PHE A 79 -0.78 -0.57 -7.31
N VAL A 80 0.21 -0.73 -8.20
CA VAL A 80 0.48 -1.98 -8.92
C VAL A 80 0.81 -3.12 -7.95
N PHE A 81 1.55 -2.83 -6.87
CA PHE A 81 1.84 -3.80 -5.81
C PHE A 81 0.60 -4.18 -5.00
N LEU A 82 -0.20 -3.18 -4.58
CA LEU A 82 -1.32 -3.39 -3.65
C LEU A 82 -2.47 -4.17 -4.30
N VAL A 83 -2.67 -4.08 -5.62
CA VAL A 83 -3.72 -4.82 -6.32
C VAL A 83 -3.57 -6.34 -6.10
N PRO A 84 -2.49 -7.01 -6.54
CA PRO A 84 -2.33 -8.44 -6.32
C PRO A 84 -2.24 -8.80 -4.82
N ALA A 85 -1.58 -7.97 -4.00
CA ALA A 85 -1.49 -8.20 -2.56
C ALA A 85 -2.88 -8.24 -1.91
N THR A 86 -3.80 -7.37 -2.32
CA THR A 86 -5.18 -7.36 -1.80
C THR A 86 -5.93 -8.64 -2.18
N PHE A 87 -5.81 -9.10 -3.41
CA PHE A 87 -6.48 -10.32 -3.86
C PHE A 87 -5.89 -11.58 -3.21
N VAL A 88 -4.60 -11.59 -2.91
CA VAL A 88 -3.95 -12.71 -2.21
C VAL A 88 -4.31 -12.71 -0.72
N SER A 89 -4.16 -11.59 -0.02
CA SER A 89 -4.28 -11.55 1.44
C SER A 89 -5.69 -11.30 1.95
N HIS A 90 -6.62 -10.84 1.11
CA HIS A 90 -7.98 -10.49 1.53
C HIS A 90 -9.05 -11.10 0.62
N SER A 91 -8.94 -12.38 0.35
CA SER A 91 -9.89 -13.13 -0.48
C SER A 91 -11.14 -13.51 0.30
N PHE A 92 -11.97 -12.52 0.61
CA PHE A 92 -13.20 -12.69 1.41
C PHE A 92 -14.16 -13.74 0.81
N TRP A 93 -14.18 -13.91 -0.52
CA TRP A 93 -15.00 -14.92 -1.19
C TRP A 93 -14.63 -16.36 -0.82
N LEU A 94 -13.37 -16.62 -0.44
CA LEU A 94 -12.92 -17.92 0.07
C LEU A 94 -13.28 -18.13 1.54
N ALA A 95 -13.57 -17.06 2.27
CA ALA A 95 -13.98 -17.09 3.67
C ALA A 95 -15.50 -17.07 3.83
N ALA A 96 -16.27 -17.16 2.74
CA ALA A 96 -17.74 -17.14 2.78
C ALA A 96 -18.29 -18.24 3.72
N GLY A 97 -19.22 -17.87 4.59
CA GLY A 97 -19.79 -18.78 5.57
C GLY A 97 -18.93 -19.07 6.81
N THR A 98 -17.76 -18.43 6.93
CA THR A 98 -16.87 -18.56 8.09
C THR A 98 -16.84 -17.27 8.93
N PRO A 99 -16.41 -17.34 10.22
CA PRO A 99 -16.22 -16.14 11.05
C PRO A 99 -15.20 -15.13 10.47
N ALA A 100 -14.29 -15.57 9.60
CA ALA A 100 -13.28 -14.71 8.97
C ALA A 100 -13.83 -13.80 7.86
N PHE A 101 -15.02 -14.09 7.31
CA PHE A 101 -15.58 -13.38 6.16
C PHE A 101 -15.62 -11.87 6.34
N GLN A 102 -16.17 -11.39 7.47
CA GLN A 102 -16.32 -9.96 7.72
C GLN A 102 -14.97 -9.24 7.82
N GLY A 103 -13.99 -9.85 8.49
CA GLY A 103 -12.64 -9.29 8.60
C GLY A 103 -11.95 -9.18 7.24
N GLN A 104 -12.03 -10.22 6.43
CA GLN A 104 -11.45 -10.23 5.09
C GLN A 104 -12.14 -9.22 4.17
N LEU A 105 -13.47 -9.11 4.19
CA LEU A 105 -14.22 -8.14 3.41
C LEU A 105 -13.85 -6.69 3.81
N ILE A 106 -13.79 -6.39 5.10
CA ILE A 106 -13.42 -5.07 5.60
C ILE A 106 -12.00 -4.70 5.13
N ASN A 107 -11.04 -5.62 5.23
CA ASN A 107 -9.67 -5.36 4.81
C ASN A 107 -9.57 -5.18 3.28
N PHE A 108 -10.30 -5.96 2.51
CA PHE A 108 -10.41 -5.76 1.06
C PHE A 108 -10.94 -4.37 0.72
N CYS A 109 -12.02 -3.92 1.37
CA CYS A 109 -12.59 -2.59 1.17
C CYS A 109 -11.63 -1.47 1.60
N LYS A 110 -10.89 -1.65 2.70
CA LYS A 110 -9.86 -0.68 3.14
C LYS A 110 -8.75 -0.54 2.09
N ASN A 111 -8.25 -1.65 1.57
CA ASN A 111 -7.24 -1.61 0.51
C ASN A 111 -7.78 -0.98 -0.78
N THR A 112 -9.05 -1.23 -1.13
CA THR A 112 -9.71 -0.55 -2.26
C THR A 112 -9.75 0.97 -2.06
N ALA A 113 -10.02 1.45 -0.86
CA ALA A 113 -9.98 2.88 -0.55
C ALA A 113 -8.56 3.45 -0.67
N ILE A 114 -7.53 2.72 -0.22
CA ILE A 114 -6.13 3.11 -0.39
C ILE A 114 -5.75 3.17 -1.87
N LEU A 115 -6.18 2.20 -2.68
CA LEU A 115 -5.98 2.20 -4.14
C LEU A 115 -6.59 3.45 -4.78
N GLY A 116 -7.80 3.84 -4.39
CA GLY A 116 -8.44 5.09 -4.84
C GLY A 116 -7.60 6.32 -4.48
N GLY A 117 -7.09 6.39 -3.28
CA GLY A 117 -6.20 7.47 -2.82
C GLY A 117 -4.88 7.53 -3.60
N LEU A 118 -4.24 6.38 -3.84
CA LEU A 118 -3.01 6.28 -4.65
C LEU A 118 -3.25 6.74 -6.09
N LEU A 119 -4.36 6.32 -6.67
CA LEU A 119 -4.74 6.72 -8.03
C LEU A 119 -4.98 8.23 -8.13
N PHE A 120 -5.66 8.81 -7.14
CA PHE A 120 -5.89 10.25 -7.06
C PHE A 120 -4.56 11.02 -6.97
N ILE A 121 -3.62 10.57 -6.13
CA ILE A 121 -2.29 11.17 -6.03
C ILE A 121 -1.54 11.05 -7.37
N ALA A 122 -1.57 9.88 -8.01
CA ALA A 122 -0.93 9.66 -9.30
C ALA A 122 -1.47 10.58 -10.41
N ALA A 123 -2.77 10.89 -10.38
CA ALA A 123 -3.43 11.76 -11.34
C ALA A 123 -3.22 13.25 -11.08
N THR A 124 -2.84 13.64 -9.86
CA THR A 124 -2.70 15.06 -9.48
C THR A 124 -1.33 15.62 -9.91
N PRO A 125 -1.28 16.62 -10.80
CA PRO A 125 -0.02 17.26 -11.20
C PRO A 125 0.51 18.23 -10.14
N GLY A 126 1.80 18.60 -10.27
CA GLY A 126 2.39 19.69 -9.50
C GLY A 126 2.44 19.50 -7.99
N GLN A 127 2.64 18.27 -7.54
CA GLN A 127 2.61 17.95 -6.11
C GLN A 127 3.79 18.55 -5.33
N PRO A 128 3.53 19.14 -4.16
CA PRO A 128 4.56 19.78 -3.35
C PRO A 128 5.51 18.77 -2.73
N ARG A 129 6.78 19.12 -2.63
CA ARG A 129 7.76 18.40 -1.79
C ARG A 129 7.63 18.86 -0.34
N LEU A 130 8.02 18.01 0.60
CA LEU A 130 7.90 18.28 2.03
C LEU A 130 8.74 19.50 2.45
N TRP A 131 9.89 19.70 1.82
CA TRP A 131 10.87 20.75 2.16
C TRP A 131 10.84 21.98 1.25
N THR A 132 10.00 22.05 0.22
CA THR A 132 9.90 23.26 -0.60
C THR A 132 9.09 24.32 0.14
N LYS A 133 9.76 25.42 0.50
CA LYS A 133 9.08 26.63 0.93
C LYS A 133 8.30 27.23 -0.25
N THR A 134 7.21 27.86 0.03
CA THR A 134 6.46 28.69 -0.93
C THR A 134 7.26 29.89 -1.33
#